data_43f292392c2972d626465da32d20c438
#
_entry.id   43f292392c2972d626465da32d20c438
#
_cell.length_a   1.000
_cell.length_b   1.000
_cell.length_c   1.000
_cell.angle_alpha   90.00
_cell.angle_beta   90.00
_cell.angle_gamma   90.00
#
_symmetry.space_group_name_H-M   'P 1'
#
loop_
_entity.id
_entity.type
_entity.pdbx_description
1 polymer ?
#
loop_
_entity_poly.entity_id
_entity_poly.type
_entity_poly.pdbx_seq_one_letter_code
_entity_poly.pdbx_strand_id
1 'polypeptide(L)'
;AMMRKEPRPGQKQEGMPAICGDKAESVSLPKTLVRIGKYGFYNCEKLRKLTFWSSIRDLGAGLFTGCRGVEELDVWMEEEKKSCLPEVLAELSQTLRLTIRDQTGAVTAKLLIPEFFEESVENTPARILVLETHGCGHRYRYCFRQTQMQMPEYDALFPYVCVEEQPETAAQLAWYRLWYPSGLSESSKKQYKTYLKEHPEVYTKLNKTAESFFVELQKIVDESGRGYQGNH
;
A
#
# COMPACT_ATOMS: atom_id res chain seq x y z
N ALA A 1 23.56 36.13 10.59
CA ALA A 1 22.73 34.96 10.36
C ALA A 1 22.74 34.68 8.86
N MET A 2 23.50 33.66 8.40
CA MET A 2 23.50 33.24 7.00
C MET A 2 22.25 32.36 6.75
N MET A 3 21.30 32.87 5.97
CA MET A 3 20.22 32.06 5.42
C MET A 3 20.81 31.05 4.42
N ARG A 4 20.72 29.77 4.75
CA ARG A 4 21.00 28.70 3.78
C ARG A 4 19.85 28.70 2.77
N LYS A 5 20.18 28.99 1.50
CA LYS A 5 19.24 28.85 0.37
C LYS A 5 18.83 27.37 0.25
N GLU A 6 17.51 27.11 0.22
CA GLU A 6 17.00 25.80 -0.13
C GLU A 6 17.37 25.42 -1.56
N PRO A 7 17.80 24.18 -1.82
CA PRO A 7 18.14 23.74 -3.15
C PRO A 7 16.90 23.68 -4.05
N ARG A 8 17.06 24.06 -5.30
CA ARG A 8 16.00 23.97 -6.32
C ARG A 8 15.70 22.50 -6.62
N PRO A 9 14.44 22.13 -6.98
CA PRO A 9 14.12 20.79 -7.44
C PRO A 9 15.05 20.38 -8.60
N GLY A 10 15.74 19.23 -8.45
CA GLY A 10 16.67 18.70 -9.46
C GLY A 10 18.16 18.92 -9.20
N GLN A 11 18.57 19.67 -8.16
CA GLN A 11 19.99 19.76 -7.81
C GLN A 11 20.36 18.64 -6.81
N LYS A 12 21.27 17.75 -7.20
CA LYS A 12 21.94 16.84 -6.27
C LYS A 12 22.65 17.68 -5.19
N GLN A 13 22.29 17.51 -3.94
CA GLN A 13 23.12 18.00 -2.85
C GLN A 13 24.41 17.16 -2.83
N GLU A 14 25.53 17.76 -3.17
CA GLU A 14 26.84 17.17 -2.94
C GLU A 14 27.00 16.96 -1.42
N GLY A 15 27.06 15.70 -0.98
CA GLY A 15 27.42 15.35 0.38
C GLY A 15 26.51 14.40 1.16
N MET A 16 25.33 14.01 0.67
CA MET A 16 24.56 12.94 1.29
C MET A 16 24.41 11.76 0.33
N PRO A 17 25.07 10.62 0.59
CA PRO A 17 24.83 9.42 -0.19
C PRO A 17 23.39 8.97 0.04
N ALA A 18 22.63 8.72 -1.03
CA ALA A 18 21.36 8.02 -0.94
C ALA A 18 21.59 6.66 -0.27
N ILE A 19 20.63 6.20 0.55
CA ILE A 19 20.71 4.90 1.25
C ILE A 19 20.84 3.76 0.25
N CYS A 20 20.24 3.89 -0.93
CA CYS A 20 20.41 2.95 -2.04
C CYS A 20 21.18 3.62 -3.18
N GLY A 21 22.17 2.91 -3.70
CA GLY A 21 22.80 3.28 -4.97
C GLY A 21 21.84 3.06 -6.16
N ASP A 22 22.19 3.61 -7.32
CA ASP A 22 21.39 3.61 -8.56
C ASP A 22 20.94 2.23 -9.07
N LYS A 23 21.36 1.14 -8.43
CA LYS A 23 21.09 -0.25 -8.87
C LYS A 23 20.29 -1.08 -7.88
N ALA A 24 20.03 -0.61 -6.67
CA ALA A 24 19.36 -1.41 -5.66
C ALA A 24 17.87 -1.57 -5.99
N GLU A 25 17.41 -2.81 -6.16
CA GLU A 25 16.00 -3.14 -6.37
C GLU A 25 15.27 -3.45 -5.05
N SER A 26 16.01 -3.82 -4.01
CA SER A 26 15.46 -4.12 -2.70
C SER A 26 16.36 -3.58 -1.60
N VAL A 27 15.75 -2.97 -0.60
CA VAL A 27 16.42 -2.45 0.60
C VAL A 27 15.75 -3.01 1.84
N SER A 28 16.56 -3.50 2.78
CA SER A 28 16.10 -3.91 4.11
C SER A 28 16.76 -3.06 5.18
N LEU A 29 15.95 -2.35 5.95
CA LEU A 29 16.40 -1.49 7.02
C LEU A 29 16.45 -2.25 8.34
N PRO A 30 17.52 -2.09 9.14
CA PRO A 30 17.66 -2.82 10.40
C PRO A 30 16.66 -2.35 11.46
N LYS A 31 16.31 -3.25 12.38
CA LYS A 31 15.41 -2.96 13.51
C LYS A 31 15.88 -1.81 14.39
N THR A 32 17.19 -1.60 14.47
CA THR A 32 17.81 -0.54 15.29
C THR A 32 17.67 0.86 14.71
N LEU A 33 17.24 0.96 13.43
CA LEU A 33 17.07 2.25 12.78
C LEU A 33 15.81 2.95 13.31
N VAL A 34 15.97 4.18 13.77
CA VAL A 34 14.89 4.99 14.36
C VAL A 34 14.55 6.22 13.51
N ARG A 35 15.52 6.70 12.74
CA ARG A 35 15.40 7.93 11.96
C ARG A 35 16.01 7.75 10.57
N ILE A 36 15.37 8.32 9.56
CA ILE A 36 15.93 8.44 8.20
C ILE A 36 15.96 9.93 7.85
N GLY A 37 17.10 10.40 7.38
CA GLY A 37 17.30 11.81 7.02
C GLY A 37 16.52 12.24 5.77
N LYS A 38 16.48 13.54 5.53
CA LYS A 38 15.88 14.11 4.31
C LYS A 38 16.52 13.50 3.05
N TYR A 39 15.69 13.20 2.04
CA TYR A 39 16.12 12.69 0.75
C TYR A 39 16.91 11.35 0.82
N GLY A 40 16.69 10.55 1.88
CA GLY A 40 17.45 9.30 2.09
C GLY A 40 17.34 8.28 0.96
N PHE A 41 16.23 8.25 0.23
CA PHE A 41 16.01 7.42 -0.96
C PHE A 41 15.87 8.24 -2.26
N TYR A 42 16.39 9.46 -2.28
CA TYR A 42 16.23 10.35 -3.43
C TYR A 42 16.69 9.69 -4.75
N ASN A 43 15.78 9.70 -5.76
CA ASN A 43 16.00 9.11 -7.08
C ASN A 43 16.42 7.62 -7.09
N CYS A 44 15.95 6.84 -6.11
CA CYS A 44 16.10 5.38 -6.14
C CYS A 44 15.08 4.76 -7.13
N GLU A 45 15.20 5.06 -8.42
CA GLU A 45 14.22 4.69 -9.46
C GLU A 45 14.04 3.17 -9.64
N LYS A 46 15.10 2.38 -9.34
CA LYS A 46 15.09 0.93 -9.46
C LYS A 46 14.58 0.23 -8.22
N LEU A 47 14.40 0.95 -7.11
CA LEU A 47 13.88 0.36 -5.89
C LEU A 47 12.45 -0.14 -6.10
N ARG A 48 12.23 -1.45 -5.89
CA ARG A 48 10.94 -2.14 -6.01
C ARG A 48 10.41 -2.56 -4.66
N LYS A 49 11.29 -2.93 -3.74
CA LYS A 49 10.92 -3.48 -2.43
C LYS A 49 11.64 -2.76 -1.30
N LEU A 50 10.87 -2.37 -0.28
CA LEU A 50 11.39 -1.82 0.96
C LEU A 50 10.92 -2.65 2.14
N THR A 51 11.87 -3.13 2.95
CA THR A 51 11.61 -3.83 4.21
C THR A 51 12.06 -2.95 5.37
N PHE A 52 11.17 -2.72 6.35
CA PHE A 52 11.51 -1.90 7.51
C PHE A 52 10.71 -2.29 8.76
N TRP A 53 11.19 -1.79 9.91
CA TRP A 53 10.57 -2.00 11.20
C TRP A 53 9.78 -0.79 11.66
N SER A 54 8.72 -1.01 12.43
CA SER A 54 7.93 0.05 13.07
C SER A 54 8.71 0.85 14.12
N SER A 55 9.96 0.48 14.39
CA SER A 55 10.90 1.27 15.19
C SER A 55 11.27 2.62 14.59
N ILE A 56 11.15 2.77 13.25
CA ILE A 56 11.38 4.04 12.57
C ILE A 56 10.24 5.00 12.92
N ARG A 57 10.58 6.17 13.48
CA ARG A 57 9.62 7.15 14.01
C ARG A 57 9.78 8.55 13.44
N ASP A 58 10.87 8.79 12.71
CA ASP A 58 11.21 10.11 12.19
C ASP A 58 11.71 9.98 10.76
N LEU A 59 10.94 10.52 9.84
CA LEU A 59 11.26 10.57 8.42
C LEU A 59 11.57 12.01 8.01
N GLY A 60 12.72 12.18 7.37
CA GLY A 60 13.06 13.45 6.74
C GLY A 60 12.17 13.73 5.52
N ALA A 61 11.86 14.99 5.28
CA ALA A 61 11.05 15.41 4.14
C ALA A 61 11.66 14.97 2.80
N GLY A 62 10.80 14.62 1.84
CA GLY A 62 11.17 14.22 0.48
C GLY A 62 11.95 12.90 0.43
N LEU A 63 11.72 12.02 1.40
CA LEU A 63 12.45 10.78 1.57
C LEU A 63 12.44 9.94 0.30
N PHE A 64 11.27 9.79 -0.34
CA PHE A 64 11.04 8.97 -1.52
C PHE A 64 10.91 9.77 -2.83
N THR A 65 11.38 11.03 -2.85
CA THR A 65 11.33 11.83 -4.08
C THR A 65 12.06 11.12 -5.22
N GLY A 66 11.34 10.83 -6.32
CA GLY A 66 11.85 10.10 -7.48
C GLY A 66 11.80 8.58 -7.37
N CYS A 67 11.29 8.00 -6.27
CA CYS A 67 11.14 6.56 -6.07
C CYS A 67 9.84 6.02 -6.67
N ARG A 68 9.65 6.13 -7.98
CA ARG A 68 8.41 5.73 -8.67
C ARG A 68 8.26 4.22 -8.85
N GLY A 69 9.33 3.47 -8.58
CA GLY A 69 9.38 2.03 -8.79
C GLY A 69 8.98 1.18 -7.60
N VAL A 70 8.81 1.76 -6.41
CA VAL A 70 8.46 1.00 -5.20
C VAL A 70 7.06 0.41 -5.34
N GLU A 71 6.97 -0.92 -5.24
CA GLU A 71 5.72 -1.68 -5.36
C GLU A 71 5.42 -2.51 -4.11
N GLU A 72 6.46 -2.87 -3.34
CA GLU A 72 6.34 -3.77 -2.20
C GLU A 72 6.89 -3.12 -0.93
N LEU A 73 6.05 -3.12 0.10
CA LEU A 73 6.44 -2.77 1.46
C LEU A 73 6.28 -3.99 2.37
N ASP A 74 7.36 -4.39 3.05
CA ASP A 74 7.35 -5.48 4.04
C ASP A 74 7.66 -4.86 5.42
N VAL A 75 6.64 -4.75 6.26
CA VAL A 75 6.70 -3.99 7.51
C VAL A 75 6.61 -4.91 8.70
N TRP A 76 7.64 -4.88 9.54
CA TRP A 76 7.72 -5.63 10.79
C TRP A 76 7.24 -4.77 11.94
N MET A 77 6.12 -5.15 12.55
CA MET A 77 5.47 -4.39 13.61
C MET A 77 5.97 -4.82 14.98
N GLU A 78 6.38 -3.84 15.76
CA GLU A 78 6.58 -4.01 17.21
C GLU A 78 5.27 -3.62 17.92
N GLU A 79 4.91 -4.37 18.96
CA GLU A 79 3.72 -4.07 19.75
C GLU A 79 3.79 -2.65 20.36
N GLU A 80 2.66 -1.94 20.35
CA GLU A 80 2.41 -0.66 21.03
C GLU A 80 3.32 0.52 20.62
N LYS A 81 4.11 0.41 19.56
CA LYS A 81 4.98 1.51 19.14
C LYS A 81 4.40 2.31 17.99
N LYS A 82 4.58 3.63 18.06
CA LYS A 82 4.28 4.53 16.95
C LYS A 82 5.17 4.18 15.74
N SER A 83 4.62 4.14 14.56
CA SER A 83 5.31 3.86 13.30
C SER A 83 5.18 5.04 12.34
N CYS A 84 6.15 5.19 11.46
CA CYS A 84 6.11 6.12 10.34
C CYS A 84 5.41 5.54 9.09
N LEU A 85 4.74 4.39 9.21
CA LEU A 85 4.06 3.76 8.06
C LEU A 85 3.08 4.69 7.34
N PRO A 86 2.23 5.48 8.04
CA PRO A 86 1.36 6.45 7.37
C PRO A 86 2.13 7.47 6.54
N GLU A 87 3.24 7.98 7.05
CA GLU A 87 4.09 8.94 6.36
C GLU A 87 4.78 8.32 5.13
N VAL A 88 5.24 7.07 5.24
CA VAL A 88 5.79 6.31 4.10
C VAL A 88 4.73 6.14 3.01
N LEU A 89 3.52 5.74 3.39
CA LEU A 89 2.42 5.56 2.46
C LEU A 89 1.98 6.86 1.78
N ALA A 90 2.05 8.00 2.51
CA ALA A 90 1.69 9.30 1.97
C ALA A 90 2.68 9.81 0.91
N GLU A 91 3.98 9.47 1.03
CA GLU A 91 5.01 9.87 0.06
C GLU A 91 5.06 8.96 -1.19
N LEU A 92 4.44 7.78 -1.16
CA LEU A 92 4.42 6.80 -2.26
C LEU A 92 3.00 6.74 -2.86
N SER A 93 2.81 7.38 -4.00
CA SER A 93 1.48 7.51 -4.63
C SER A 93 1.07 6.32 -5.50
N GLN A 94 2.02 5.50 -5.94
CA GLN A 94 1.78 4.32 -6.78
C GLN A 94 1.07 3.19 -6.02
N THR A 95 0.59 2.18 -6.74
CA THR A 95 0.01 0.97 -6.13
C THR A 95 1.06 0.22 -5.31
N LEU A 96 0.72 -0.08 -4.04
CA LEU A 96 1.62 -0.73 -3.10
C LEU A 96 1.04 -2.05 -2.60
N ARG A 97 1.85 -3.10 -2.62
CA ARG A 97 1.58 -4.38 -1.95
C ARG A 97 2.23 -4.35 -0.57
N LEU A 98 1.42 -4.20 0.46
CA LEU A 98 1.86 -4.11 1.85
C LEU A 98 1.73 -5.47 2.53
N THR A 99 2.85 -5.97 3.05
CA THR A 99 2.90 -7.13 3.95
C THR A 99 3.20 -6.65 5.36
N ILE A 100 2.34 -6.98 6.31
CA ILE A 100 2.54 -6.67 7.73
C ILE A 100 2.92 -7.96 8.44
N ARG A 101 4.02 -7.91 9.21
CA ARG A 101 4.51 -9.02 10.01
C ARG A 101 4.55 -8.64 11.48
N ASP A 102 4.38 -9.63 12.33
CA ASP A 102 4.67 -9.51 13.76
C ASP A 102 6.17 -9.64 14.04
N GLN A 103 6.54 -9.58 15.33
CA GLN A 103 7.94 -9.69 15.77
C GLN A 103 8.56 -11.08 15.50
N THR A 104 7.75 -12.12 15.32
CA THR A 104 8.19 -13.47 15.01
C THR A 104 8.45 -13.68 13.52
N GLY A 105 8.00 -12.73 12.68
CA GLY A 105 8.04 -12.78 11.23
C GLY A 105 6.80 -13.40 10.60
N ALA A 106 5.81 -13.80 11.40
CA ALA A 106 4.54 -14.29 10.88
C ALA A 106 3.77 -13.15 10.17
N VAL A 107 3.21 -13.45 9.00
CA VAL A 107 2.40 -12.48 8.25
C VAL A 107 1.05 -12.35 8.93
N THR A 108 0.74 -11.16 9.44
CA THR A 108 -0.53 -10.84 10.09
C THR A 108 -1.55 -10.21 9.15
N ALA A 109 -1.09 -9.51 8.12
CA ALA A 109 -1.94 -8.96 7.09
C ALA A 109 -1.20 -8.81 5.75
N LYS A 110 -1.93 -8.94 4.65
CA LYS A 110 -1.54 -8.43 3.33
C LYS A 110 -2.61 -7.50 2.83
N LEU A 111 -2.19 -6.35 2.31
CA LEU A 111 -3.08 -5.28 1.87
C LEU A 111 -2.59 -4.77 0.52
N LEU A 112 -3.52 -4.36 -0.31
CA LEU A 112 -3.24 -3.60 -1.52
C LEU A 112 -3.66 -2.16 -1.27
N ILE A 113 -2.74 -1.23 -1.45
CA ILE A 113 -3.02 0.20 -1.41
C ILE A 113 -3.02 0.69 -2.85
N PRO A 114 -4.17 1.04 -3.43
CA PRO A 114 -4.25 1.52 -4.81
C PRO A 114 -3.43 2.78 -5.04
N GLU A 115 -3.20 3.12 -6.29
CA GLU A 115 -2.55 4.38 -6.65
C GLU A 115 -3.50 5.57 -6.53
N PHE A 116 -2.92 6.75 -6.48
CA PHE A 116 -3.58 8.03 -6.66
C PHE A 116 -2.61 9.01 -7.29
N PHE A 117 -3.14 10.02 -7.93
CA PHE A 117 -2.35 11.17 -8.37
C PHE A 117 -3.12 12.46 -8.15
N GLU A 118 -2.37 13.54 -8.03
CA GLU A 118 -2.90 14.88 -7.83
C GLU A 118 -2.57 15.73 -9.05
N GLU A 119 -3.55 16.44 -9.56
CA GLU A 119 -3.42 17.33 -10.69
C GLU A 119 -3.82 18.76 -10.27
N SER A 120 -2.99 19.73 -10.67
CA SER A 120 -3.34 21.14 -10.50
C SER A 120 -4.08 21.64 -11.72
N VAL A 121 -5.37 21.93 -11.55
CA VAL A 121 -6.23 22.45 -12.61
C VAL A 121 -6.45 23.94 -12.40
N GLU A 122 -6.18 24.76 -13.44
CA GLU A 122 -6.51 26.18 -13.42
C GLU A 122 -7.98 26.38 -13.74
N ASN A 123 -8.74 26.91 -12.78
CA ASN A 123 -10.12 27.29 -12.99
C ASN A 123 -10.18 28.69 -13.60
N THR A 124 -10.38 28.76 -14.91
CA THR A 124 -10.67 30.01 -15.63
C THR A 124 -12.19 30.27 -15.64
N PRO A 125 -12.67 31.50 -15.37
CA PRO A 125 -11.97 32.79 -15.41
C PRO A 125 -11.36 33.26 -14.08
N ALA A 126 -11.56 32.54 -12.98
CA ALA A 126 -11.15 32.99 -11.65
C ALA A 126 -9.63 32.90 -11.39
N ARG A 127 -8.86 32.24 -12.25
CA ARG A 127 -7.41 31.97 -12.12
C ARG A 127 -7.04 31.36 -10.79
N ILE A 128 -7.89 30.49 -10.25
CA ILE A 128 -7.66 29.74 -9.03
C ILE A 128 -7.09 28.38 -9.42
N LEU A 129 -5.96 28.00 -8.86
CA LEU A 129 -5.45 26.64 -8.94
C LEU A 129 -6.23 25.77 -7.96
N VAL A 130 -6.86 24.73 -8.48
CA VAL A 130 -7.55 23.71 -7.71
C VAL A 130 -6.72 22.43 -7.81
N LEU A 131 -6.46 21.81 -6.67
CA LEU A 131 -5.82 20.49 -6.63
C LEU A 131 -6.91 19.43 -6.70
N GLU A 132 -6.91 18.65 -7.77
CA GLU A 132 -7.82 17.53 -7.96
C GLU A 132 -7.08 16.21 -7.67
N THR A 133 -7.68 15.36 -6.85
CA THR A 133 -7.14 14.04 -6.51
C THR A 133 -7.91 12.97 -7.28
N HIS A 134 -7.19 12.15 -8.02
CA HIS A 134 -7.72 11.06 -8.83
C HIS A 134 -7.29 9.71 -8.27
N GLY A 135 -8.17 8.70 -8.36
CA GLY A 135 -7.98 7.35 -7.83
C GLY A 135 -8.36 7.24 -6.36
N CYS A 136 -8.74 6.05 -5.94
CA CYS A 136 -9.21 5.81 -4.57
C CYS A 136 -8.07 5.63 -3.57
N GLY A 137 -6.84 5.47 -4.02
CA GLY A 137 -5.67 5.11 -3.22
C GLY A 137 -5.31 6.11 -2.13
N HIS A 138 -5.59 7.38 -2.34
CA HIS A 138 -5.43 8.42 -1.34
C HIS A 138 -6.24 8.08 -0.06
N ARG A 139 -7.50 7.64 -0.16
CA ARG A 139 -8.35 7.28 0.98
C ARG A 139 -7.77 6.11 1.77
N TYR A 140 -7.21 5.12 1.11
CA TYR A 140 -6.59 3.95 1.73
C TYR A 140 -5.37 4.29 2.58
N ARG A 141 -4.64 5.38 2.26
CA ARG A 141 -3.46 5.83 3.01
C ARG A 141 -3.82 6.43 4.36
N TYR A 142 -5.07 6.83 4.56
CA TYR A 142 -5.56 7.34 5.84
C TYR A 142 -6.18 6.28 6.75
N CYS A 143 -6.27 5.02 6.32
CA CYS A 143 -6.77 3.93 7.16
C CYS A 143 -5.81 3.50 8.27
N PHE A 144 -4.87 4.35 8.66
CA PHE A 144 -3.91 4.08 9.72
C PHE A 144 -4.03 5.08 10.86
N ARG A 145 -4.00 4.57 12.10
CA ARG A 145 -3.82 5.37 13.31
C ARG A 145 -2.54 4.92 13.99
N GLN A 146 -1.50 5.72 13.88
CA GLN A 146 -0.16 5.39 14.33
C GLN A 146 0.34 4.09 13.66
N THR A 147 0.57 3.03 14.43
CA THR A 147 0.99 1.73 13.91
C THR A 147 -0.16 0.83 13.48
N GLN A 148 -1.39 1.18 13.86
CA GLN A 148 -2.54 0.29 13.71
C GLN A 148 -3.33 0.61 12.45
N MET A 149 -3.43 -0.39 11.59
CA MET A 149 -4.36 -0.39 10.47
C MET A 149 -5.79 -0.48 10.99
N GLN A 150 -6.64 0.42 10.54
CA GLN A 150 -8.08 0.42 10.82
C GLN A 150 -8.78 -0.45 9.78
N MET A 151 -8.79 -1.77 9.99
CA MET A 151 -9.33 -2.74 9.02
C MET A 151 -10.78 -2.47 8.63
N PRO A 152 -11.69 -2.07 9.55
CA PRO A 152 -13.06 -1.71 9.16
C PRO A 152 -13.12 -0.50 8.21
N GLU A 153 -12.28 0.51 8.41
CA GLU A 153 -12.21 1.68 7.54
C GLU A 153 -11.66 1.30 6.16
N TYR A 154 -10.62 0.47 6.13
CA TYR A 154 -10.06 -0.07 4.89
C TYR A 154 -11.11 -0.89 4.09
N ASP A 155 -11.80 -1.81 4.76
CA ASP A 155 -12.79 -2.67 4.11
C ASP A 155 -14.01 -1.86 3.61
N ALA A 156 -14.38 -0.78 4.30
CA ALA A 156 -15.47 0.11 3.90
C ALA A 156 -15.19 0.89 2.60
N LEU A 157 -13.93 0.99 2.19
CA LEU A 157 -13.55 1.66 0.94
C LEU A 157 -13.66 0.76 -0.30
N PHE A 158 -13.89 -0.53 -0.14
CA PHE A 158 -13.93 -1.48 -1.25
C PHE A 158 -14.92 -1.11 -2.39
N PRO A 159 -16.13 -0.59 -2.12
CA PRO A 159 -17.02 -0.15 -3.19
C PRO A 159 -16.42 0.93 -4.12
N TYR A 160 -15.56 1.78 -3.60
CA TYR A 160 -14.87 2.79 -4.43
C TYR A 160 -13.84 2.14 -5.36
N VAL A 161 -13.08 1.15 -4.87
CA VAL A 161 -12.15 0.39 -5.71
C VAL A 161 -12.87 -0.31 -6.84
N CYS A 162 -14.04 -0.89 -6.58
CA CYS A 162 -14.84 -1.56 -7.62
C CYS A 162 -15.28 -0.63 -8.75
N VAL A 163 -15.35 0.68 -8.51
CA VAL A 163 -15.80 1.69 -9.48
C VAL A 163 -14.63 2.46 -10.09
N GLU A 164 -13.65 2.82 -9.29
CA GLU A 164 -12.57 3.73 -9.68
C GLU A 164 -11.33 3.00 -10.22
N GLU A 165 -11.15 1.70 -9.89
CA GLU A 165 -9.94 0.95 -10.23
C GLU A 165 -10.20 -0.14 -11.28
N GLN A 166 -9.10 -0.69 -11.81
CA GLN A 166 -9.18 -1.85 -12.70
C GLN A 166 -9.69 -3.10 -11.93
N PRO A 167 -10.46 -3.98 -12.59
CA PRO A 167 -10.98 -5.20 -11.94
C PRO A 167 -9.90 -6.07 -11.28
N GLU A 168 -8.70 -6.08 -11.86
CA GLU A 168 -7.55 -6.81 -11.31
C GLU A 168 -7.11 -6.26 -9.94
N THR A 169 -7.12 -4.94 -9.77
CA THR A 169 -6.79 -4.26 -8.51
C THR A 169 -7.81 -4.62 -7.43
N ALA A 170 -9.11 -4.52 -7.76
CA ALA A 170 -10.19 -4.87 -6.85
C ALA A 170 -10.15 -6.37 -6.45
N ALA A 171 -9.92 -7.25 -7.40
CA ALA A 171 -9.82 -8.69 -7.14
C ALA A 171 -8.60 -9.03 -6.27
N GLN A 172 -7.44 -8.43 -6.50
CA GLN A 172 -6.25 -8.65 -5.69
C GLN A 172 -6.44 -8.14 -4.27
N LEU A 173 -7.10 -6.99 -4.08
CA LEU A 173 -7.43 -6.45 -2.77
C LEU A 173 -8.37 -7.40 -2.02
N ALA A 174 -9.48 -7.80 -2.64
CA ALA A 174 -10.45 -8.74 -2.07
C ALA A 174 -9.78 -10.06 -1.66
N TRP A 175 -8.90 -10.56 -2.52
CA TRP A 175 -8.13 -11.76 -2.25
C TRP A 175 -7.24 -11.63 -1.02
N TYR A 176 -6.42 -10.58 -0.92
CA TYR A 176 -5.54 -10.38 0.22
C TYR A 176 -6.32 -10.34 1.53
N ARG A 177 -7.50 -9.68 1.54
CA ARG A 177 -8.37 -9.61 2.72
C ARG A 177 -9.01 -10.96 3.08
N LEU A 178 -9.36 -11.77 2.12
CA LEU A 178 -9.90 -13.12 2.38
C LEU A 178 -8.82 -14.09 2.87
N TRP A 179 -7.60 -13.96 2.36
CA TRP A 179 -6.48 -14.81 2.80
C TRP A 179 -5.94 -14.43 4.19
N TYR A 180 -5.92 -13.14 4.49
CA TYR A 180 -5.50 -12.61 5.79
C TYR A 180 -6.67 -11.88 6.46
N PRO A 181 -7.65 -12.61 7.03
CA PRO A 181 -8.94 -12.05 7.46
C PRO A 181 -8.88 -11.35 8.82
N SER A 182 -7.72 -10.86 9.25
CA SER A 182 -7.59 -10.12 10.51
C SER A 182 -8.57 -8.94 10.56
N GLY A 183 -9.46 -8.92 11.55
CA GLY A 183 -10.48 -7.89 11.73
C GLY A 183 -11.53 -7.81 10.60
N LEU A 184 -11.67 -8.85 9.76
CA LEU A 184 -12.61 -8.89 8.66
C LEU A 184 -14.03 -9.19 9.15
N SER A 185 -14.98 -8.26 8.90
CA SER A 185 -16.40 -8.47 9.21
C SER A 185 -17.05 -9.46 8.23
N GLU A 186 -18.11 -10.14 8.67
CA GLU A 186 -18.85 -11.05 7.77
C GLU A 186 -19.50 -10.32 6.59
N SER A 187 -19.90 -9.06 6.77
CA SER A 187 -20.42 -8.22 5.68
C SER A 187 -19.36 -7.94 4.62
N SER A 188 -18.18 -7.50 5.01
CA SER A 188 -17.06 -7.24 4.10
C SER A 188 -16.56 -8.52 3.44
N LYS A 189 -16.51 -9.62 4.18
CA LYS A 189 -16.18 -10.96 3.66
C LYS A 189 -17.16 -11.40 2.56
N LYS A 190 -18.46 -11.17 2.78
CA LYS A 190 -19.48 -11.45 1.77
C LYS A 190 -19.28 -10.58 0.52
N GLN A 191 -19.01 -9.29 0.68
CA GLN A 191 -18.72 -8.38 -0.43
C GLN A 191 -17.54 -8.87 -1.28
N TYR A 192 -16.41 -9.17 -0.66
CA TYR A 192 -15.22 -9.67 -1.36
C TYR A 192 -15.50 -10.97 -2.11
N LYS A 193 -16.19 -11.93 -1.46
CA LYS A 193 -16.58 -13.20 -2.10
C LYS A 193 -17.51 -12.99 -3.28
N THR A 194 -18.49 -12.10 -3.14
CA THR A 194 -19.45 -11.78 -4.23
C THR A 194 -18.72 -11.19 -5.42
N TYR A 195 -17.87 -10.19 -5.20
CA TYR A 195 -17.07 -9.56 -6.26
C TYR A 195 -16.23 -10.58 -7.02
N LEU A 196 -15.52 -11.43 -6.29
CA LEU A 196 -14.67 -12.44 -6.89
C LEU A 196 -15.48 -13.49 -7.70
N LYS A 197 -16.72 -13.80 -7.32
CA LYS A 197 -17.61 -14.68 -8.10
C LYS A 197 -18.13 -14.05 -9.38
N GLU A 198 -18.36 -12.75 -9.35
CA GLU A 198 -18.90 -12.01 -10.48
C GLU A 198 -17.83 -11.67 -11.53
N HIS A 199 -16.54 -11.75 -11.18
CA HIS A 199 -15.42 -11.44 -12.06
C HIS A 199 -14.43 -12.61 -12.22
N PRO A 200 -14.88 -13.78 -12.72
CA PRO A 200 -14.02 -14.97 -12.85
C PRO A 200 -12.88 -14.79 -13.86
N GLU A 201 -13.05 -13.89 -14.84
CA GLU A 201 -12.04 -13.57 -15.86
C GLU A 201 -10.76 -12.96 -15.29
N VAL A 202 -10.87 -12.28 -14.15
CA VAL A 202 -9.72 -11.66 -13.49
C VAL A 202 -8.77 -12.71 -12.92
N TYR A 203 -9.30 -13.86 -12.49
CA TYR A 203 -8.50 -14.94 -11.95
C TYR A 203 -7.56 -15.56 -12.96
N THR A 204 -7.99 -15.73 -14.18
CA THR A 204 -7.17 -16.33 -15.24
C THR A 204 -5.94 -15.48 -15.56
N LYS A 205 -6.02 -14.17 -15.38
CA LYS A 205 -4.89 -13.26 -15.59
C LYS A 205 -3.92 -13.24 -14.40
N LEU A 206 -4.44 -13.26 -13.17
CA LEU A 206 -3.62 -13.33 -11.95
C LEU A 206 -2.91 -14.69 -11.82
N ASN A 207 -3.43 -15.73 -12.47
CA ASN A 207 -3.04 -17.12 -12.29
C ASN A 207 -1.72 -17.52 -12.94
N LYS A 208 -1.16 -16.73 -13.82
CA LYS A 208 0.16 -17.05 -14.41
C LYS A 208 1.31 -17.02 -13.40
N THR A 209 1.06 -16.56 -12.17
CA THR A 209 2.06 -16.43 -11.11
C THR A 209 1.79 -17.26 -9.86
N ALA A 210 0.65 -17.98 -9.76
CA ALA A 210 0.30 -18.67 -8.52
C ALA A 210 -0.70 -19.84 -8.71
N GLU A 211 -0.23 -20.99 -9.20
CA GLU A 211 -1.07 -22.21 -9.26
C GLU A 211 -1.63 -22.66 -7.89
N SER A 212 -0.88 -22.47 -6.80
CA SER A 212 -1.35 -22.75 -5.43
C SER A 212 -2.49 -21.83 -4.96
N PHE A 213 -2.56 -20.65 -5.50
CA PHE A 213 -3.53 -19.62 -5.25
C PHE A 213 -4.95 -20.03 -5.70
N PHE A 214 -5.06 -20.70 -6.84
CA PHE A 214 -6.34 -21.07 -7.45
C PHE A 214 -7.07 -22.18 -6.68
N VAL A 215 -6.33 -23.15 -6.20
CA VAL A 215 -6.90 -24.30 -5.48
C VAL A 215 -7.56 -23.86 -4.17
N GLU A 216 -6.99 -22.85 -3.52
CA GLU A 216 -7.49 -22.37 -2.24
C GLU A 216 -8.66 -21.39 -2.37
N LEU A 217 -8.67 -20.59 -3.44
CA LEU A 217 -9.86 -19.77 -3.80
C LEU A 217 -11.04 -20.66 -4.20
N GLN A 218 -10.80 -21.68 -4.99
CA GLN A 218 -11.83 -22.62 -5.37
C GLN A 218 -12.46 -23.26 -4.12
N LYS A 219 -11.65 -23.62 -3.10
CA LYS A 219 -12.15 -24.10 -1.82
C LYS A 219 -13.03 -23.08 -1.09
N ILE A 220 -12.58 -21.80 -1.01
CA ILE A 220 -13.34 -20.72 -0.34
C ILE A 220 -14.66 -20.45 -1.07
N VAL A 221 -14.66 -20.52 -2.41
CA VAL A 221 -15.87 -20.34 -3.24
C VAL A 221 -16.79 -21.56 -3.11
N ASP A 222 -16.25 -22.79 -3.12
CA ASP A 222 -17.00 -24.03 -3.06
C ASP A 222 -17.58 -24.32 -1.66
N GLU A 223 -16.88 -23.97 -0.57
CA GLU A 223 -17.39 -24.10 0.80
C GLU A 223 -18.61 -23.20 1.07
N SER A 224 -18.71 -22.05 0.38
CA SER A 224 -19.91 -21.21 0.48
C SER A 224 -21.11 -21.73 -0.34
N GLY A 225 -20.88 -22.64 -1.29
CA GLY A 225 -21.95 -23.29 -2.06
C GLY A 225 -22.64 -24.47 -1.34
N ARG A 226 -21.98 -25.05 -0.34
CA ARG A 226 -22.52 -26.24 0.40
C ARG A 226 -23.41 -25.90 1.59
N GLY A 227 -23.53 -24.61 1.95
CA GLY A 227 -24.38 -24.15 3.08
C GLY A 227 -25.86 -23.97 2.76
N TYR A 228 -26.33 -24.30 1.56
CA TYR A 228 -27.73 -24.05 1.15
C TYR A 228 -28.48 -25.30 0.64
N GLN A 229 -28.07 -26.49 1.07
CA GLN A 229 -28.89 -27.69 0.86
C GLN A 229 -29.12 -28.39 2.18
N GLY A 230 -30.30 -28.17 2.74
CA GLY A 230 -30.83 -29.00 3.82
C GLY A 230 -31.69 -28.24 4.81
N ASN A 231 -32.96 -28.01 4.47
CA ASN A 231 -34.11 -28.32 5.29
C ASN A 231 -35.39 -28.02 4.49
N HIS A 232 -35.93 -29.06 3.93
CA HIS A 232 -37.35 -29.22 3.66
C HIS A 232 -37.86 -30.30 4.58
#